data_6ac4cd4e5ab3ab390ef307224715dce4
#
_entry.id   6ac4cd4e5ab3ab390ef307224715dce4
#
_cell.length_a   1.000
_cell.length_b   1.000
_cell.length_c   1.000
_cell.angle_alpha   90.00
_cell.angle_beta   90.00
_cell.angle_gamma   90.00
#
_symmetry.space_group_name_H-M   'P 1'
#
loop_
_entity.id
_entity.type
_entity.pdbx_description
1 polymer ?
#
loop_
_entity_poly.entity_id
_entity_poly.type
_entity_poly.pdbx_seq_one_letter_code
_entity_poly.pdbx_strand_id
1 'polypeptide(L)'
;GSMNETINAFHNNYESIVVFNSLRVEDQQRVCDIDADFDSLWADREPNVTVLEFPKVLKEKLVSYKKENMDLSLDEQELESLCELFPLAAGIPAVPHGVTLHEYQNDAIETWAQNGYCGIFDMATGTGKTFTGLGAVVRLFSDRKKLAIIIVCPYQHLVEQWVEDIVKFNMIPTIGYSASKQRDWKTRLSNDVMDFRLGVIDTFCFVTTNATFSSEFVQKQLNKLGKNTLLLVDEAHN
;
A
#
# COMPACT_ATOMS: atom_id res chain seq x y z
N GLY A 1 -1.61 23.23 12.48
CA GLY A 1 -0.76 22.67 11.43
C GLY A 1 -1.28 21.32 10.96
N SER A 2 -1.22 21.06 9.68
CA SER A 2 -1.58 19.74 9.15
C SER A 2 -0.49 18.74 9.53
N MET A 3 -0.83 17.77 10.34
CA MET A 3 0.03 16.62 10.58
C MET A 3 -0.22 15.63 9.43
N ASN A 4 0.70 15.58 8.48
CA ASN A 4 0.63 14.61 7.37
C ASN A 4 1.35 13.34 7.81
N GLU A 5 0.61 12.31 8.23
CA GLU A 5 1.15 11.02 8.61
C GLU A 5 1.53 10.16 7.38
N THR A 6 2.16 10.77 6.39
CA THR A 6 2.67 10.05 5.22
C THR A 6 4.15 9.71 5.39
N ILE A 7 4.61 8.64 4.76
CA ILE A 7 6.03 8.25 4.74
C ILE A 7 6.92 9.41 4.26
N ASN A 8 6.45 10.21 3.31
CA ASN A 8 7.17 11.40 2.84
C ASN A 8 7.27 12.50 3.90
N ALA A 9 6.25 12.69 4.74
CA ALA A 9 6.29 13.66 5.84
C ALA A 9 7.32 13.26 6.90
N PHE A 10 7.41 11.97 7.23
CA PHE A 10 8.36 11.47 8.23
C PHE A 10 9.82 11.38 7.75
N HIS A 11 10.06 11.21 6.45
CA HIS A 11 11.40 10.94 5.93
C HIS A 11 11.98 12.04 5.04
N ASN A 12 11.15 12.82 4.36
CA ASN A 12 11.60 13.76 3.34
C ASN A 12 11.24 15.23 3.62
N ASN A 13 10.28 15.49 4.52
CA ASN A 13 9.86 16.84 4.87
C ASN A 13 10.24 17.15 6.32
N TYR A 14 10.67 18.39 6.55
CA TYR A 14 10.81 18.90 7.91
C TYR A 14 9.43 19.33 8.41
N GLU A 15 8.90 18.62 9.39
CA GLU A 15 7.66 19.01 10.07
C GLU A 15 7.94 19.41 11.51
N SER A 16 7.42 20.54 11.91
CA SER A 16 7.53 21.06 13.26
C SER A 16 6.18 20.98 13.94
N ILE A 17 6.12 20.26 15.05
CA ILE A 17 4.92 20.14 15.87
C ILE A 17 5.10 20.98 17.12
N VAL A 18 4.16 21.89 17.37
CA VAL A 18 4.09 22.64 18.63
C VAL A 18 2.97 22.02 19.47
N VAL A 19 3.33 21.54 20.66
CA VAL A 19 2.39 20.92 21.59
C VAL A 19 2.04 21.90 22.70
N PHE A 20 0.75 22.17 22.89
CA PHE A 20 0.23 22.94 24.02
C PHE A 20 -0.51 22.01 24.99
N ASN A 21 -0.34 22.25 26.26
CA ASN A 21 -0.95 21.43 27.32
C ASN A 21 -2.02 22.23 28.07
N SER A 22 -3.28 21.83 27.90
CA SER A 22 -4.42 22.48 28.56
C SER A 22 -4.38 22.50 30.09
N LEU A 23 -3.56 21.65 30.69
CA LEU A 23 -3.34 21.63 32.15
C LEU A 23 -2.31 22.67 32.61
N ARG A 24 -1.58 23.32 31.70
CA ARG A 24 -0.63 24.38 32.02
C ARG A 24 -1.29 25.73 31.83
N VAL A 25 -1.26 26.56 32.87
CA VAL A 25 -1.87 27.91 32.86
C VAL A 25 -1.35 28.77 31.69
N GLU A 26 -0.06 28.61 31.35
CA GLU A 26 0.64 29.34 30.28
C GLU A 26 0.12 28.99 28.88
N ASP A 27 -0.41 27.78 28.70
CA ASP A 27 -0.88 27.27 27.43
C ASP A 27 -2.42 27.38 27.26
N GLN A 28 -3.16 27.59 28.34
CA GLN A 28 -4.63 27.56 28.34
C GLN A 28 -5.25 28.51 27.32
N GLN A 29 -4.74 29.75 27.24
CA GLN A 29 -5.28 30.72 26.28
C GLN A 29 -5.08 30.24 24.84
N ARG A 30 -3.91 29.71 24.53
CA ARG A 30 -3.60 29.20 23.19
C ARG A 30 -4.41 27.98 22.81
N VAL A 31 -4.68 27.10 23.77
CA VAL A 31 -5.57 25.95 23.54
C VAL A 31 -7.00 26.41 23.26
N CYS A 32 -7.52 27.37 24.04
CA CYS A 32 -8.83 27.95 23.78
C CYS A 32 -8.93 28.65 22.42
N ASP A 33 -7.88 29.37 22.01
CA ASP A 33 -7.86 30.05 20.70
C ASP A 33 -7.88 29.02 19.56
N ILE A 34 -7.08 27.94 19.65
CA ILE A 34 -7.05 26.85 18.67
C ILE A 34 -8.38 26.10 18.60
N ASP A 35 -9.01 25.83 19.74
CA ASP A 35 -10.34 25.19 19.79
C ASP A 35 -11.41 26.10 19.13
N ALA A 36 -11.35 27.41 19.36
CA ALA A 36 -12.26 28.37 18.75
C ALA A 36 -12.06 28.46 17.22
N ASP A 37 -10.81 28.47 16.76
CA ASP A 37 -10.46 28.43 15.34
C ASP A 37 -10.94 27.15 14.67
N PHE A 38 -10.77 25.99 15.35
CA PHE A 38 -11.27 24.71 14.87
C PHE A 38 -12.81 24.68 14.78
N ASP A 39 -13.50 25.18 15.80
CA ASP A 39 -14.96 25.27 15.82
C ASP A 39 -15.49 26.22 14.73
N SER A 40 -14.76 27.30 14.44
CA SER A 40 -15.08 28.21 13.35
C SER A 40 -14.92 27.53 11.98
N LEU A 41 -13.81 26.80 11.79
CA LEU A 41 -13.54 26.01 10.58
C LEU A 41 -14.61 24.94 10.40
N TRP A 42 -14.87 24.15 11.45
CA TRP A 42 -15.85 23.04 11.41
C TRP A 42 -17.27 23.50 11.13
N ALA A 43 -17.63 24.69 11.58
CA ALA A 43 -18.93 25.30 11.33
C ALA A 43 -19.02 26.05 9.99
N ASP A 44 -18.02 25.91 9.09
CA ASP A 44 -17.97 26.55 7.77
C ASP A 44 -18.07 28.07 7.83
N ARG A 45 -17.41 28.69 8.82
CA ARG A 45 -17.44 30.14 9.04
C ARG A 45 -16.18 30.86 8.54
N GLU A 46 -15.18 30.12 8.08
CA GLU A 46 -13.95 30.69 7.55
C GLU A 46 -14.13 31.19 6.10
N PRO A 47 -13.75 32.47 5.79
CA PRO A 47 -14.13 33.10 4.52
C PRO A 47 -13.48 32.49 3.26
N ASN A 48 -12.40 31.74 3.39
CA ASN A 48 -11.65 31.17 2.26
C ASN A 48 -11.58 29.64 2.28
N VAL A 49 -12.39 29.02 3.13
CA VAL A 49 -12.44 27.55 3.29
C VAL A 49 -13.89 27.13 3.25
N THR A 50 -14.21 26.07 2.52
CA THR A 50 -15.53 25.46 2.53
C THR A 50 -15.40 24.06 3.10
N VAL A 51 -16.15 23.79 4.18
CA VAL A 51 -16.20 22.48 4.82
C VAL A 51 -17.31 21.67 4.20
N LEU A 52 -16.96 20.57 3.54
CA LEU A 52 -17.92 19.67 2.92
C LEU A 52 -17.99 18.37 3.72
N GLU A 53 -19.20 17.93 4.06
CA GLU A 53 -19.38 16.60 4.62
C GLU A 53 -19.02 15.55 3.56
N PHE A 54 -18.04 14.70 3.83
CA PHE A 54 -17.61 13.63 2.95
C PHE A 54 -18.77 12.77 2.40
N PRO A 55 -19.81 12.38 3.18
CA PRO A 55 -20.95 11.64 2.66
C PRO A 55 -21.80 12.40 1.64
N LYS A 56 -21.87 13.73 1.73
CA LYS A 56 -22.64 14.55 0.76
C LYS A 56 -21.97 14.60 -0.60
N VAL A 57 -20.68 14.84 -0.64
CA VAL A 57 -19.88 14.87 -1.90
C VAL A 57 -19.95 13.52 -2.61
N LEU A 58 -19.82 12.42 -1.86
CA LEU A 58 -19.97 11.08 -2.41
C LEU A 58 -21.39 10.80 -2.87
N LYS A 59 -22.38 11.21 -2.07
CA LYS A 59 -23.80 10.98 -2.37
C LYS A 59 -24.27 11.78 -3.57
N GLU A 60 -23.85 13.04 -3.71
CA GLU A 60 -24.24 13.88 -4.85
C GLU A 60 -23.59 13.40 -6.14
N LYS A 61 -22.31 13.03 -6.11
CA LYS A 61 -21.64 12.39 -7.25
C LYS A 61 -22.25 11.03 -7.58
N LEU A 62 -22.45 10.14 -6.62
CA LEU A 62 -23.08 8.85 -6.85
C LEU A 62 -24.54 8.99 -7.37
N VAL A 63 -25.27 10.02 -6.93
CA VAL A 63 -26.63 10.30 -7.42
C VAL A 63 -26.60 10.90 -8.83
N SER A 64 -25.61 11.71 -9.19
CA SER A 64 -25.45 12.18 -10.59
C SER A 64 -25.16 11.04 -11.55
N TYR A 65 -24.31 10.10 -11.17
CA TYR A 65 -24.05 8.87 -11.95
C TYR A 65 -25.29 7.94 -12.03
N LYS A 66 -26.17 7.97 -11.04
CA LYS A 66 -27.41 7.15 -11.03
C LYS A 66 -28.53 7.72 -11.92
N LYS A 67 -28.46 8.98 -12.32
CA LYS A 67 -29.50 9.65 -13.13
C LYS A 67 -29.32 9.51 -14.63
N GLU A 68 -28.15 9.15 -15.11
CA GLU A 68 -27.89 8.87 -16.50
C GLU A 68 -27.75 7.36 -16.68
N ASN A 69 -28.80 6.75 -17.20
CA ASN A 69 -28.93 5.36 -17.65
C ASN A 69 -27.73 4.44 -17.46
N MET A 70 -27.97 3.42 -16.66
CA MET A 70 -27.18 2.22 -16.43
C MET A 70 -26.57 1.60 -17.70
N ASP A 71 -25.53 2.22 -18.22
CA ASP A 71 -24.45 1.52 -18.87
C ASP A 71 -23.23 1.70 -17.95
N LEU A 72 -22.86 0.63 -17.26
CA LEU A 72 -21.76 0.60 -16.27
C LEU A 72 -20.37 0.61 -16.94
N SER A 73 -20.25 1.20 -18.12
CA SER A 73 -18.98 1.62 -18.66
C SER A 73 -18.69 3.03 -18.15
N LEU A 74 -18.12 3.13 -16.94
CA LEU A 74 -17.38 4.33 -16.58
C LEU A 74 -16.35 4.55 -17.68
N ASP A 75 -16.41 5.73 -18.32
CA ASP A 75 -15.43 6.12 -19.32
C ASP A 75 -14.04 6.03 -18.66
N GLU A 76 -13.08 5.36 -19.30
CA GLU A 76 -11.73 5.17 -18.76
C GLU A 76 -11.10 6.50 -18.31
N GLN A 77 -11.43 7.61 -18.99
CA GLN A 77 -10.98 8.95 -18.63
C GLN A 77 -11.62 9.50 -17.35
N GLU A 78 -12.86 9.15 -17.03
CA GLU A 78 -13.52 9.53 -15.77
C GLU A 78 -13.00 8.72 -14.59
N LEU A 79 -12.68 7.44 -14.82
CA LEU A 79 -12.00 6.61 -13.82
C LEU A 79 -10.58 7.13 -13.55
N GLU A 80 -9.83 7.53 -14.58
CA GLU A 80 -8.52 8.17 -14.44
C GLU A 80 -8.60 9.43 -13.58
N SER A 81 -9.54 10.32 -13.88
CA SER A 81 -9.70 11.56 -13.11
C SER A 81 -10.17 11.31 -11.67
N LEU A 82 -10.92 10.23 -11.40
CA LEU A 82 -11.29 9.82 -10.05
C LEU A 82 -10.11 9.19 -9.30
N CYS A 83 -9.25 8.43 -9.98
CA CYS A 83 -8.01 7.90 -9.39
C CYS A 83 -6.98 9.01 -9.11
N GLU A 84 -6.94 10.08 -9.91
CA GLU A 84 -6.12 11.27 -9.62
C GLU A 84 -6.65 12.07 -8.42
N LEU A 85 -7.98 12.11 -8.22
CA LEU A 85 -8.62 12.79 -7.08
C LEU A 85 -8.53 11.98 -5.78
N PHE A 86 -8.44 10.65 -5.86
CA PHE A 86 -8.29 9.74 -4.74
C PHE A 86 -7.16 8.75 -5.05
N PRO A 87 -5.89 9.17 -4.99
CA PRO A 87 -4.80 8.23 -5.14
C PRO A 87 -5.00 7.12 -4.09
N LEU A 88 -4.99 5.87 -4.54
CA LEU A 88 -4.94 4.73 -3.64
C LEU A 88 -3.83 5.01 -2.63
N ALA A 89 -4.12 4.85 -1.35
CA ALA A 89 -3.12 5.07 -0.32
C ALA A 89 -1.85 4.32 -0.72
N ALA A 90 -0.72 5.04 -0.78
CA ALA A 90 0.54 4.48 -1.25
C ALA A 90 0.87 3.23 -0.44
N GLY A 91 1.22 2.16 -1.12
CA GLY A 91 1.54 0.89 -0.48
C GLY A 91 0.41 -0.15 -0.45
N ILE A 92 -0.83 0.21 -0.81
CA ILE A 92 -1.92 -0.78 -0.93
C ILE A 92 -1.82 -1.50 -2.27
N PRO A 93 -1.68 -2.84 -2.29
CA PRO A 93 -1.61 -3.61 -3.52
C PRO A 93 -2.82 -3.40 -4.42
N ALA A 94 -2.59 -2.99 -5.66
CA ALA A 94 -3.63 -2.77 -6.66
C ALA A 94 -3.11 -3.08 -8.06
N VAL A 95 -3.98 -3.56 -8.94
CA VAL A 95 -3.64 -3.72 -10.35
C VAL A 95 -3.45 -2.33 -10.97
N PRO A 96 -2.38 -2.11 -11.74
CA PRO A 96 -2.12 -0.81 -12.37
C PRO A 96 -3.28 -0.37 -13.26
N HIS A 97 -3.56 0.93 -13.27
CA HIS A 97 -4.57 1.48 -14.15
C HIS A 97 -4.24 1.18 -15.63
N GLY A 98 -5.24 0.84 -16.43
CA GLY A 98 -5.05 0.46 -17.85
C GLY A 98 -4.40 -0.90 -18.09
N VAL A 99 -4.11 -1.67 -17.03
CA VAL A 99 -3.61 -3.04 -17.13
C VAL A 99 -4.74 -4.02 -16.87
N THR A 100 -5.03 -4.86 -17.84
CA THR A 100 -5.96 -5.99 -17.69
C THR A 100 -5.17 -7.28 -17.70
N LEU A 101 -5.32 -8.08 -16.66
CA LEU A 101 -4.77 -9.42 -16.62
C LEU A 101 -5.48 -10.30 -17.66
N HIS A 102 -4.73 -11.12 -18.38
CA HIS A 102 -5.31 -12.06 -19.34
C HIS A 102 -6.20 -13.10 -18.64
N GLU A 103 -7.14 -13.67 -19.37
CA GLU A 103 -8.09 -14.66 -18.85
C GLU A 103 -7.36 -15.82 -18.14
N TYR A 104 -6.33 -16.39 -18.79
CA TYR A 104 -5.53 -17.49 -18.19
C TYR A 104 -4.79 -17.09 -16.91
N GLN A 105 -4.41 -15.82 -16.74
CA GLN A 105 -3.81 -15.31 -15.51
C GLN A 105 -4.84 -15.23 -14.39
N ASN A 106 -6.03 -14.70 -14.70
CA ASN A 106 -7.14 -14.66 -13.75
C ASN A 106 -7.58 -16.07 -13.33
N ASP A 107 -7.69 -17.01 -14.28
CA ASP A 107 -8.04 -18.39 -14.00
C ASP A 107 -7.01 -19.08 -13.08
N ALA A 108 -5.72 -18.84 -13.34
CA ALA A 108 -4.65 -19.35 -12.50
C ALA A 108 -4.72 -18.78 -11.07
N ILE A 109 -4.98 -17.47 -10.93
CA ILE A 109 -5.12 -16.80 -9.63
C ILE A 109 -6.34 -17.32 -8.86
N GLU A 110 -7.49 -17.47 -9.52
CA GLU A 110 -8.70 -17.97 -8.88
C GLU A 110 -8.56 -19.45 -8.48
N THR A 111 -7.93 -20.27 -9.33
CA THR A 111 -7.62 -21.67 -9.00
C THR A 111 -6.70 -21.76 -7.78
N TRP A 112 -5.67 -20.93 -7.72
CA TRP A 112 -4.77 -20.84 -6.58
C TRP A 112 -5.51 -20.40 -5.30
N ALA A 113 -6.40 -19.40 -5.40
CA ALA A 113 -7.21 -18.95 -4.28
C ALA A 113 -8.13 -20.06 -3.76
N GLN A 114 -8.79 -20.82 -4.65
CA GLN A 114 -9.64 -21.97 -4.30
C GLN A 114 -8.85 -23.10 -3.65
N ASN A 115 -7.57 -23.24 -3.99
CA ASN A 115 -6.65 -24.22 -3.37
C ASN A 115 -6.01 -23.71 -2.07
N GLY A 116 -6.60 -22.73 -1.41
CA GLY A 116 -6.15 -22.22 -0.11
C GLY A 116 -4.91 -21.36 -0.16
N TYR A 117 -4.68 -20.67 -1.29
CA TYR A 117 -3.55 -19.76 -1.51
C TYR A 117 -2.19 -20.45 -1.45
N CYS A 118 -2.12 -21.68 -1.93
CA CYS A 118 -0.88 -22.45 -2.01
C CYS A 118 -0.80 -23.15 -3.37
N GLY A 119 0.33 -23.06 -4.06
CA GLY A 119 0.52 -23.68 -5.36
C GLY A 119 1.71 -23.13 -6.13
N ILE A 120 1.87 -23.61 -7.35
CA ILE A 120 2.90 -23.20 -8.30
C ILE A 120 2.20 -22.69 -9.56
N PHE A 121 2.56 -21.49 -9.99
CA PHE A 121 2.20 -20.99 -11.31
C PHE A 121 3.25 -21.50 -12.33
N ASP A 122 2.96 -22.64 -12.94
CA ASP A 122 3.80 -23.19 -14.00
C ASP A 122 3.47 -22.49 -15.31
N MET A 123 4.28 -21.50 -15.64
CA MET A 123 4.06 -20.59 -16.78
C MET A 123 5.33 -20.44 -17.60
N ALA A 124 5.19 -20.45 -18.93
CA ALA A 124 6.31 -20.25 -19.84
C ALA A 124 6.95 -18.85 -19.69
N THR A 125 8.20 -18.71 -20.11
CA THR A 125 8.88 -17.41 -20.15
C THR A 125 8.15 -16.45 -21.09
N GLY A 126 7.98 -15.19 -20.68
CA GLY A 126 7.30 -14.17 -21.47
C GLY A 126 5.77 -14.17 -21.36
N THR A 127 5.16 -15.08 -20.61
CA THR A 127 3.70 -15.13 -20.39
C THR A 127 3.20 -14.26 -19.24
N GLY A 128 4.05 -13.38 -18.69
CA GLY A 128 3.65 -12.47 -17.62
C GLY A 128 3.57 -13.10 -16.22
N LYS A 129 4.47 -14.03 -15.90
CA LYS A 129 4.58 -14.67 -14.55
C LYS A 129 4.57 -13.64 -13.42
N THR A 130 5.35 -12.57 -13.55
CA THR A 130 5.43 -11.50 -12.55
C THR A 130 4.07 -10.84 -12.32
N PHE A 131 3.35 -10.51 -13.40
CA PHE A 131 2.02 -9.92 -13.33
C PHE A 131 0.99 -10.87 -12.72
N THR A 132 1.08 -12.17 -13.03
CA THR A 132 0.24 -13.19 -12.39
C THR A 132 0.53 -13.28 -10.89
N GLY A 133 1.81 -13.31 -10.51
CA GLY A 133 2.22 -13.31 -9.10
C GLY A 133 1.76 -12.06 -8.34
N LEU A 134 1.90 -10.87 -8.94
CA LEU A 134 1.43 -9.62 -8.33
C LEU A 134 -0.11 -9.52 -8.32
N GLY A 135 -0.78 -10.04 -9.35
CA GLY A 135 -2.25 -10.20 -9.35
C GLY A 135 -2.74 -11.10 -8.22
N ALA A 136 -2.02 -12.19 -7.94
CA ALA A 136 -2.29 -13.07 -6.80
C ALA A 136 -2.10 -12.35 -5.46
N VAL A 137 -1.10 -11.46 -5.33
CA VAL A 137 -0.92 -10.58 -4.16
C VAL A 137 -2.16 -9.69 -3.97
N VAL A 138 -2.61 -9.01 -5.03
CA VAL A 138 -3.79 -8.13 -4.99
C VAL A 138 -5.04 -8.93 -4.58
N ARG A 139 -5.24 -10.12 -5.18
CA ARG A 139 -6.36 -11.00 -4.88
C ARG A 139 -6.38 -11.42 -3.40
N LEU A 140 -5.24 -11.88 -2.89
CA LEU A 140 -5.12 -12.30 -1.49
C LEU A 140 -5.28 -11.12 -0.52
N PHE A 141 -4.71 -9.96 -0.84
CA PHE A 141 -4.89 -8.75 -0.03
C PHE A 141 -6.35 -8.31 0.00
N SER A 142 -7.06 -8.40 -1.13
CA SER A 142 -8.50 -8.11 -1.19
C SER A 142 -9.31 -8.96 -0.22
N ASP A 143 -8.95 -10.23 -0.04
CA ASP A 143 -9.64 -11.15 0.86
C ASP A 143 -9.25 -10.95 2.34
N ARG A 144 -7.96 -10.72 2.60
CA ARG A 144 -7.43 -10.69 3.96
C ARG A 144 -7.39 -9.30 4.59
N LYS A 145 -7.30 -8.24 3.76
CA LYS A 145 -7.14 -6.82 4.16
C LYS A 145 -5.88 -6.54 4.99
N LYS A 146 -5.11 -7.56 5.33
CA LYS A 146 -3.84 -7.48 6.06
C LYS A 146 -2.88 -8.53 5.51
N LEU A 147 -1.74 -8.11 4.93
CA LEU A 147 -0.83 -9.01 4.23
C LEU A 147 0.62 -8.53 4.27
N ALA A 148 1.52 -9.34 4.83
CA ALA A 148 2.96 -9.20 4.66
C ALA A 148 3.37 -9.95 3.39
N ILE A 149 4.03 -9.27 2.46
CA ILE A 149 4.40 -9.79 1.14
C ILE A 149 5.92 -9.96 1.10
N ILE A 150 6.37 -11.20 0.91
CA ILE A 150 7.79 -11.54 0.83
C ILE A 150 8.04 -12.14 -0.56
N ILE A 151 8.89 -11.48 -1.35
CA ILE A 151 9.25 -11.92 -2.70
C ILE A 151 10.72 -12.31 -2.72
N VAL A 152 10.99 -13.52 -3.17
CA VAL A 152 12.35 -14.09 -3.19
C VAL A 152 12.73 -14.44 -4.62
N CYS A 153 13.83 -13.88 -5.08
CA CYS A 153 14.37 -14.09 -6.43
C CYS A 153 15.76 -14.75 -6.35
N PRO A 154 16.16 -15.54 -7.34
CA PRO A 154 17.49 -16.18 -7.32
C PRO A 154 18.64 -15.18 -7.44
N TYR A 155 18.45 -14.09 -8.22
CA TYR A 155 19.52 -13.14 -8.57
C TYR A 155 19.10 -11.69 -8.36
N GLN A 156 20.10 -10.81 -8.13
CA GLN A 156 19.88 -9.37 -7.89
C GLN A 156 19.19 -8.65 -9.06
N HIS A 157 19.55 -8.96 -10.30
CA HIS A 157 18.91 -8.33 -11.46
C HIS A 157 17.42 -8.68 -11.59
N LEU A 158 17.01 -9.87 -11.14
CA LEU A 158 15.59 -10.24 -11.07
C LEU A 158 14.87 -9.48 -9.96
N VAL A 159 15.52 -9.24 -8.82
CA VAL A 159 14.97 -8.36 -7.78
C VAL A 159 14.68 -6.97 -8.35
N GLU A 160 15.60 -6.40 -9.13
CA GLU A 160 15.42 -5.08 -9.75
C GLU A 160 14.24 -5.07 -10.74
N GLN A 161 14.08 -6.10 -11.55
CA GLN A 161 12.92 -6.25 -12.45
C GLN A 161 11.60 -6.37 -11.68
N TRP A 162 11.58 -7.17 -10.61
CA TRP A 162 10.41 -7.29 -9.75
C TRP A 162 10.04 -5.95 -9.11
N VAL A 163 11.01 -5.15 -8.66
CA VAL A 163 10.79 -3.84 -8.05
C VAL A 163 10.05 -2.90 -8.99
N GLU A 164 10.40 -2.87 -10.28
CA GLU A 164 9.72 -2.03 -11.27
C GLU A 164 8.22 -2.37 -11.37
N ASP A 165 7.88 -3.65 -11.37
CA ASP A 165 6.50 -4.09 -11.47
C ASP A 165 5.76 -3.97 -10.12
N ILE A 166 6.43 -4.22 -8.99
CA ILE A 166 5.88 -4.01 -7.64
C ILE A 166 5.41 -2.56 -7.47
N VAL A 167 6.21 -1.59 -7.92
CA VAL A 167 5.86 -0.16 -7.85
C VAL A 167 4.64 0.16 -8.73
N LYS A 168 4.54 -0.42 -9.93
CA LYS A 168 3.34 -0.28 -10.79
C LYS A 168 2.08 -0.81 -10.09
N PHE A 169 2.20 -1.89 -9.32
CA PHE A 169 1.12 -2.44 -8.50
C PHE A 169 0.89 -1.68 -7.18
N ASN A 170 1.31 -0.42 -7.11
CA ASN A 170 1.12 0.52 -6.00
C ASN A 170 1.77 0.08 -4.67
N MET A 171 2.75 -0.81 -4.69
CA MET A 171 3.47 -1.24 -3.51
C MET A 171 4.82 -0.52 -3.38
N ILE A 172 5.25 -0.31 -2.14
CA ILE A 172 6.55 0.29 -1.81
C ILE A 172 7.43 -0.80 -1.22
N PRO A 173 8.38 -1.38 -1.99
CA PRO A 173 9.18 -2.49 -1.50
C PRO A 173 10.36 -2.04 -0.64
N THR A 174 10.60 -2.75 0.45
CA THR A 174 11.92 -2.80 1.11
C THR A 174 12.79 -3.79 0.36
N ILE A 175 13.95 -3.33 -0.17
CA ILE A 175 14.82 -4.09 -1.07
C ILE A 175 16.05 -4.57 -0.30
N GLY A 176 16.09 -5.88 0.01
CA GLY A 176 17.13 -6.46 0.86
C GLY A 176 18.07 -7.42 0.12
N TYR A 177 19.29 -6.96 -0.15
CA TYR A 177 20.43 -7.83 -0.54
C TYR A 177 21.76 -7.11 -0.25
N SER A 178 22.90 -7.82 -0.34
CA SER A 178 24.21 -7.33 0.11
C SER A 178 24.66 -6.02 -0.58
N ALA A 179 24.34 -5.85 -1.87
CA ALA A 179 24.69 -4.66 -2.66
C ALA A 179 23.47 -3.73 -2.89
N SER A 180 22.42 -3.84 -2.07
CA SER A 180 21.22 -3.02 -2.20
C SER A 180 21.55 -1.53 -2.10
N LYS A 181 20.92 -0.74 -2.97
CA LYS A 181 20.97 0.74 -2.90
C LYS A 181 20.31 1.25 -1.61
N GLN A 182 19.35 0.51 -1.06
CA GLN A 182 18.76 0.78 0.26
C GLN A 182 19.68 0.24 1.36
N ARG A 183 20.69 1.02 1.75
CA ARG A 183 21.69 0.60 2.76
C ARG A 183 21.09 0.30 4.13
N ASP A 184 19.96 0.89 4.45
CA ASP A 184 19.21 0.77 5.71
C ASP A 184 18.11 -0.32 5.68
N TRP A 185 18.08 -1.17 4.64
CA TRP A 185 17.02 -2.15 4.44
C TRP A 185 16.78 -3.07 5.65
N LYS A 186 17.83 -3.38 6.43
CA LYS A 186 17.68 -4.21 7.64
C LYS A 186 16.85 -3.51 8.72
N THR A 187 17.08 -2.21 8.90
CA THR A 187 16.31 -1.39 9.84
C THR A 187 14.88 -1.24 9.34
N ARG A 188 14.71 -0.96 8.04
CA ARG A 188 13.37 -0.89 7.42
C ARG A 188 12.60 -2.18 7.60
N LEU A 189 13.17 -3.33 7.25
CA LEU A 189 12.50 -4.62 7.44
C LEU A 189 12.12 -4.86 8.90
N SER A 190 12.97 -4.48 9.85
CA SER A 190 12.67 -4.63 11.28
C SER A 190 11.49 -3.76 11.71
N ASN A 191 11.42 -2.53 11.21
CA ASN A 191 10.33 -1.60 11.47
C ASN A 191 9.03 -2.07 10.79
N ASP A 192 9.08 -2.43 9.50
CA ASP A 192 7.94 -2.95 8.75
C ASP A 192 7.31 -4.16 9.45
N VAL A 193 8.14 -5.12 9.90
CA VAL A 193 7.68 -6.30 10.65
C VAL A 193 7.06 -5.90 11.99
N MET A 194 7.63 -4.93 12.70
CA MET A 194 7.11 -4.45 13.97
C MET A 194 5.77 -3.73 13.79
N ASP A 195 5.70 -2.79 12.86
CA ASP A 195 4.52 -1.97 12.58
C ASP A 195 3.36 -2.85 12.07
N PHE A 196 3.65 -3.82 11.21
CA PHE A 196 2.67 -4.80 10.75
C PHE A 196 2.11 -5.64 11.91
N ARG A 197 2.96 -6.10 12.83
CA ARG A 197 2.52 -6.88 14.00
C ARG A 197 1.67 -6.06 14.96
N LEU A 198 2.03 -4.79 15.17
CA LEU A 198 1.30 -3.86 16.03
C LEU A 198 0.00 -3.36 15.38
N GLY A 199 -0.21 -3.61 14.07
CA GLY A 199 -1.38 -3.13 13.34
C GLY A 199 -1.29 -1.64 12.98
N VAL A 200 -0.09 -1.08 12.96
CA VAL A 200 0.17 0.28 12.47
C VAL A 200 0.04 0.34 10.95
N ILE A 201 0.50 -0.73 10.28
CA ILE A 201 0.35 -0.92 8.84
C ILE A 201 -0.37 -2.23 8.54
N ASP A 202 -1.17 -2.24 7.49
CA ASP A 202 -1.90 -3.43 7.04
C ASP A 202 -1.16 -4.22 5.97
N THR A 203 -0.12 -3.64 5.38
CA THR A 203 0.68 -4.31 4.36
C THR A 203 2.09 -3.76 4.31
N PHE A 204 3.04 -4.60 3.95
CA PHE A 204 4.37 -4.23 3.50
C PHE A 204 4.89 -5.24 2.49
N CYS A 205 5.85 -4.85 1.67
CA CYS A 205 6.47 -5.69 0.68
C CYS A 205 7.99 -5.72 0.91
N PHE A 206 8.54 -6.92 1.06
CA PHE A 206 9.99 -7.15 1.14
C PHE A 206 10.42 -8.02 -0.03
N VAL A 207 11.35 -7.52 -0.83
CA VAL A 207 11.91 -8.24 -1.97
C VAL A 207 13.39 -8.50 -1.76
N THR A 208 13.83 -9.72 -2.01
CA THR A 208 15.19 -10.16 -1.64
C THR A 208 15.71 -11.28 -2.54
N THR A 209 17.00 -11.59 -2.40
CA THR A 209 17.60 -12.76 -3.05
C THR A 209 17.56 -14.00 -2.18
N ASN A 210 17.63 -15.20 -2.78
CA ASN A 210 17.71 -16.49 -2.06
C ASN A 210 18.77 -16.47 -0.95
N ALA A 211 19.97 -15.95 -1.25
CA ALA A 211 21.08 -15.88 -0.30
C ALA A 211 20.75 -14.99 0.91
N THR A 212 20.12 -13.84 0.67
CA THR A 212 19.74 -12.92 1.75
C THR A 212 18.54 -13.46 2.52
N PHE A 213 17.55 -14.04 1.85
CA PHE A 213 16.39 -14.69 2.47
C PHE A 213 16.83 -15.75 3.48
N SER A 214 17.81 -16.58 3.12
CA SER A 214 18.35 -17.65 3.99
C SER A 214 19.23 -17.12 5.14
N SER A 215 19.50 -15.81 5.20
CA SER A 215 20.32 -15.25 6.30
C SER A 215 19.59 -15.34 7.64
N GLU A 216 20.34 -15.56 8.72
CA GLU A 216 19.81 -15.63 10.08
C GLU A 216 19.00 -14.39 10.46
N PHE A 217 19.47 -13.20 10.04
CA PHE A 217 18.76 -11.94 10.32
C PHE A 217 17.36 -11.94 9.70
N VAL A 218 17.23 -12.24 8.41
CA VAL A 218 15.94 -12.24 7.70
C VAL A 218 15.02 -13.31 8.28
N GLN A 219 15.50 -14.54 8.45
CA GLN A 219 14.71 -15.62 9.04
C GLN A 219 14.18 -15.25 10.42
N LYS A 220 15.01 -14.60 11.26
CA LYS A 220 14.60 -14.14 12.59
C LYS A 220 13.51 -13.05 12.54
N GLN A 221 13.52 -12.19 11.52
CA GLN A 221 12.44 -11.21 11.34
C GLN A 221 11.16 -11.88 10.83
N LEU A 222 11.25 -12.72 9.80
CA LEU A 222 10.09 -13.36 9.19
C LEU A 222 9.38 -14.35 10.13
N ASN A 223 10.12 -15.03 11.00
CA ASN A 223 9.54 -15.90 12.03
C ASN A 223 8.63 -15.18 13.04
N LYS A 224 8.67 -13.85 13.08
CA LYS A 224 7.75 -13.04 13.91
C LYS A 224 6.40 -12.81 13.23
N LEU A 225 6.31 -13.07 11.93
CA LEU A 225 5.08 -12.93 11.14
C LEU A 225 4.18 -14.15 11.35
N GLY A 226 2.89 -13.94 11.19
CA GLY A 226 1.87 -14.98 11.36
C GLY A 226 1.22 -15.41 10.03
N LYS A 227 -0.03 -15.85 10.12
CA LYS A 227 -0.80 -16.41 8.99
C LYS A 227 -1.09 -15.42 7.85
N ASN A 228 -0.98 -14.13 8.09
CA ASN A 228 -1.19 -13.09 7.08
C ASN A 228 0.12 -12.77 6.34
N THR A 229 0.83 -13.80 5.91
CA THR A 229 2.09 -13.67 5.18
C THR A 229 2.03 -14.48 3.90
N LEU A 230 2.34 -13.85 2.79
CA LEU A 230 2.55 -14.49 1.50
C LEU A 230 4.05 -14.57 1.21
N LEU A 231 4.53 -15.75 0.91
CA LEU A 231 5.86 -15.98 0.35
C LEU A 231 5.71 -16.33 -1.13
N LEU A 232 6.26 -15.49 -1.99
CA LEU A 232 6.34 -15.68 -3.42
C LEU A 232 7.79 -15.95 -3.80
N VAL A 233 8.06 -17.09 -4.40
CA VAL A 233 9.41 -17.48 -4.83
C VAL A 233 9.44 -17.56 -6.34
N ASP A 234 10.29 -16.71 -6.93
CA ASP A 234 10.53 -16.73 -8.38
C ASP A 234 11.57 -17.78 -8.74
N GLU A 235 11.40 -18.44 -9.90
CA GLU A 235 12.29 -19.50 -10.40
C GLU A 235 12.56 -20.58 -9.34
N ALA A 236 11.50 -21.12 -8.72
CA ALA A 236 11.57 -22.06 -7.61
C ALA A 236 12.27 -23.40 -7.92
N HIS A 237 12.65 -23.63 -9.18
CA HIS A 237 13.39 -24.80 -9.63
C HIS A 237 14.93 -24.63 -9.57
N ASN A 238 15.43 -23.46 -9.19
CA ASN A 238 16.87 -23.16 -9.05
C ASN A 238 17.37 -23.33 -7.62
#